data_07d1185c18a1f78d2e0fd508ab8ade0f
#
_entry.id   07d1185c18a1f78d2e0fd508ab8ade0f
#
_cell.length_a   1.000
_cell.length_b   1.000
_cell.length_c   1.000
_cell.angle_alpha   90.00
_cell.angle_beta   90.00
_cell.angle_gamma   90.00
#
_symmetry.space_group_name_H-M   'P 1'
#
loop_
_entity.id
_entity.type
_entity.pdbx_description
1 polymer ?
#
loop_
_entity_poly.entity_id
_entity_poly.type
_entity_poly.pdbx_seq_one_letter_code
_entity_poly.pdbx_strand_id
1 'polypeptide(L)'
;MKLVTKEVEKRLQKYPLYSQDGKKKDAICVVKFFMCGVNYTWYVLEADLENKVLFGITINSHGEAEYGYTSLSKLETVKNRFGLGAERDLYFEPTKLSDIDDDILKKFLDNLYSEDAA
;
A
#
# COMPACT_ATOMS: atom_id res chain seq x y z
N MET A 1 -16.32 -0.63 -5.87
CA MET A 1 -15.67 -1.90 -5.41
C MET A 1 -15.42 -1.85 -3.91
N LYS A 2 -15.67 -2.93 -3.22
CA LYS A 2 -15.29 -3.04 -1.81
C LYS A 2 -13.79 -3.35 -1.73
N LEU A 3 -13.03 -2.47 -1.12
CA LEU A 3 -11.57 -2.58 -1.07
C LEU A 3 -11.08 -3.67 -0.12
N VAL A 4 -11.73 -3.80 1.03
CA VAL A 4 -11.35 -4.80 2.03
C VAL A 4 -12.44 -5.86 2.14
N THR A 5 -12.20 -7.00 1.52
CA THR A 5 -13.06 -8.19 1.64
C THR A 5 -12.71 -8.93 2.93
N LYS A 6 -13.50 -9.95 3.28
CA LYS A 6 -13.20 -10.79 4.45
C LYS A 6 -11.84 -11.46 4.34
N GLU A 7 -11.45 -11.87 3.14
CA GLU A 7 -10.14 -12.47 2.91
C GLU A 7 -9.00 -11.46 3.16
N VAL A 8 -9.13 -10.26 2.61
CA VAL A 8 -8.14 -9.19 2.83
C VAL A 8 -8.10 -8.80 4.29
N GLU A 9 -9.25 -8.71 4.95
CA GLU A 9 -9.32 -8.43 6.38
C GLU A 9 -8.53 -9.46 7.20
N LYS A 10 -8.70 -10.75 6.90
CA LYS A 10 -7.94 -11.80 7.58
C LYS A 10 -6.44 -11.65 7.39
N ARG A 11 -6.01 -11.27 6.18
CA ARG A 11 -4.60 -11.02 5.90
C ARG A 11 -4.08 -9.83 6.70
N LEU A 12 -4.83 -8.73 6.72
CA LEU A 12 -4.45 -7.51 7.43
C LEU A 12 -4.44 -7.69 8.95
N GLN A 13 -5.28 -8.56 9.50
CA GLN A 13 -5.30 -8.85 10.94
C GLN A 13 -3.97 -9.39 11.45
N LYS A 14 -3.16 -9.98 10.58
CA LYS A 14 -1.82 -10.47 10.94
C LYS A 14 -0.80 -9.35 11.06
N TYR A 15 -1.12 -8.16 10.57
CA TYR A 15 -0.21 -7.03 10.51
C TYR A 15 -0.86 -5.77 11.08
N PRO A 16 -1.08 -5.72 12.41
CA PRO A 16 -1.55 -4.48 13.04
C PRO A 16 -0.50 -3.40 12.92
N LEU A 17 -0.89 -2.14 13.20
CA LEU A 17 0.05 -1.02 13.13
C LEU A 17 1.28 -1.30 13.97
N TYR A 18 2.43 -0.94 13.43
CA TYR A 18 3.77 -1.10 14.00
C TYR A 18 4.30 -2.54 14.00
N SER A 19 3.51 -3.52 13.55
CA SER A 19 3.95 -4.94 13.56
C SER A 19 5.11 -5.22 12.62
N GLN A 20 5.31 -4.39 11.62
CA GLN A 20 6.40 -4.54 10.66
C GLN A 20 7.50 -3.49 10.82
N ASP A 21 7.52 -2.77 11.93
CA ASP A 21 8.56 -1.78 12.20
C ASP A 21 9.95 -2.42 12.13
N GLY A 22 10.86 -1.73 11.47
CA GLY A 22 12.25 -2.18 11.32
C GLY A 22 12.50 -3.23 10.26
N LYS A 23 11.46 -3.74 9.61
CA LYS A 23 11.64 -4.76 8.56
C LYS A 23 12.12 -4.18 7.23
N LYS A 24 11.96 -2.88 7.01
CA LYS A 24 12.45 -2.18 5.83
C LYS A 24 12.00 -2.86 4.54
N LYS A 25 12.93 -3.26 3.68
CA LYS A 25 12.62 -3.93 2.41
C LYS A 25 11.98 -5.32 2.57
N ASP A 26 12.13 -5.93 3.74
CA ASP A 26 11.56 -7.25 4.03
C ASP A 26 10.13 -7.19 4.54
N ALA A 27 9.59 -5.99 4.76
CA ALA A 27 8.20 -5.84 5.15
C ALA A 27 7.28 -6.44 4.08
N ILE A 28 6.20 -7.06 4.53
CA ILE A 28 5.22 -7.68 3.63
C ILE A 28 4.19 -6.63 3.22
N CYS A 29 4.05 -6.42 1.93
CA CYS A 29 2.91 -5.69 1.39
C CYS A 29 1.74 -6.67 1.29
N VAL A 30 0.69 -6.40 2.04
CA VAL A 30 -0.44 -7.33 2.20
C VAL A 30 -1.44 -7.19 1.06
N VAL A 31 -1.68 -5.96 0.62
CA VAL A 31 -2.65 -5.66 -0.43
C VAL A 31 -2.22 -4.40 -1.16
N LYS A 32 -2.58 -4.32 -2.44
CA LYS A 32 -2.31 -3.18 -3.31
C LYS A 32 -3.62 -2.58 -3.78
N PHE A 33 -3.77 -1.27 -3.62
CA PHE A 33 -4.86 -0.50 -4.19
C PHE A 33 -4.30 0.45 -5.24
N PHE A 34 -5.11 0.78 -6.22
CA PHE A 34 -4.73 1.74 -7.25
C PHE A 34 -5.96 2.51 -7.72
N MET A 35 -5.74 3.65 -8.36
CA MET A 35 -6.83 4.43 -8.95
C MET A 35 -6.77 4.33 -10.45
N CYS A 36 -7.87 3.88 -11.05
CA CYS A 36 -7.99 3.74 -12.49
C CYS A 36 -7.94 5.13 -13.16
N GLY A 37 -7.21 5.23 -14.27
CA GLY A 37 -7.13 6.47 -15.05
C GLY A 37 -6.12 7.51 -14.56
N VAL A 38 -5.54 7.30 -13.40
CA VAL A 38 -4.42 8.08 -12.88
C VAL A 38 -3.43 7.13 -12.23
N ASN A 39 -2.14 7.49 -12.29
CA ASN A 39 -1.09 6.61 -11.74
C ASN A 39 -0.96 6.85 -10.22
N TYR A 40 -1.90 6.32 -9.46
CA TYR A 40 -1.91 6.45 -8.01
C TYR A 40 -2.00 5.06 -7.39
N THR A 41 -1.08 4.72 -6.49
CA THR A 41 -0.97 3.37 -5.92
C THR A 41 -0.77 3.42 -4.42
N TRP A 42 -1.42 2.51 -3.70
CA TRP A 42 -1.25 2.31 -2.25
C TRP A 42 -0.77 0.89 -2.01
N TYR A 43 0.45 0.75 -1.50
CA TYR A 43 1.01 -0.52 -1.04
C TYR A 43 0.80 -0.61 0.46
N VAL A 44 -0.15 -1.41 0.90
CA VAL A 44 -0.57 -1.46 2.30
C VAL A 44 0.22 -2.52 3.05
N LEU A 45 0.87 -2.12 4.13
CA LEU A 45 1.70 -2.99 4.97
C LEU A 45 1.01 -3.40 6.26
N GLU A 46 0.26 -2.49 6.86
CA GLU A 46 -0.35 -2.67 8.18
C GLU A 46 -1.70 -1.97 8.23
N ALA A 47 -2.54 -2.41 9.15
CA ALA A 47 -3.84 -1.77 9.32
C ALA A 47 -4.33 -1.82 10.75
N ASP A 48 -5.07 -0.78 11.13
CA ASP A 48 -5.96 -0.77 12.28
C ASP A 48 -7.37 -0.83 11.70
N LEU A 49 -7.92 -2.03 11.60
CA LEU A 49 -9.21 -2.24 10.95
C LEU A 49 -10.37 -1.67 11.76
N GLU A 50 -10.25 -1.65 13.08
CA GLU A 50 -11.29 -1.08 13.95
C GLU A 50 -11.46 0.42 13.69
N ASN A 51 -10.36 1.15 13.56
CA ASN A 51 -10.37 2.58 13.30
C ASN A 51 -10.24 2.91 11.81
N LYS A 52 -10.21 1.92 10.94
CA LYS A 52 -10.12 2.05 9.48
C LYS A 52 -8.91 2.88 9.04
N VAL A 53 -7.76 2.59 9.63
CA VAL A 53 -6.49 3.23 9.28
C VAL A 53 -5.58 2.21 8.61
N LEU A 54 -5.03 2.61 7.46
CA LEU A 54 -4.04 1.82 6.73
C LEU A 54 -2.68 2.51 6.83
N PHE A 55 -1.62 1.72 6.86
CA PHE A 55 -0.25 2.23 6.80
C PHE A 55 0.52 1.54 5.69
N GLY A 56 1.27 2.30 4.94
CA GLY A 56 2.11 1.75 3.88
C GLY A 56 2.76 2.82 3.04
N ILE A 57 3.05 2.47 1.79
CA ILE A 57 3.70 3.36 0.84
C ILE A 57 2.70 3.79 -0.20
N THR A 58 2.58 5.09 -0.41
CA THR A 58 1.74 5.68 -1.43
C THR A 58 2.63 6.25 -2.54
N ILE A 59 2.29 5.97 -3.79
CA ILE A 59 2.93 6.57 -4.95
C ILE A 59 1.88 7.41 -5.65
N ASN A 60 2.09 8.73 -5.69
CA ASN A 60 1.12 9.65 -6.28
C ASN A 60 1.26 9.72 -7.81
N SER A 61 0.39 10.50 -8.44
CA SER A 61 0.36 10.63 -9.91
C SER A 61 1.61 11.26 -10.51
N HIS A 62 2.44 11.92 -9.70
CA HIS A 62 3.71 12.49 -10.11
C HIS A 62 4.89 11.53 -9.94
N GLY A 63 4.63 10.30 -9.51
CA GLY A 63 5.68 9.31 -9.27
C GLY A 63 6.43 9.51 -7.96
N GLU A 64 5.86 10.26 -7.03
CA GLU A 64 6.47 10.48 -5.72
C GLU A 64 5.97 9.44 -4.73
N ALA A 65 6.90 8.74 -4.08
CA ALA A 65 6.60 7.69 -3.10
C ALA A 65 6.88 8.17 -1.69
N GLU A 66 6.01 7.80 -0.74
CA GLU A 66 6.21 8.10 0.66
C GLU A 66 5.50 7.11 1.56
N TYR A 67 6.05 6.88 2.76
CA TYR A 67 5.34 6.17 3.82
C TYR A 67 4.29 7.09 4.43
N GLY A 68 3.14 6.52 4.80
CA GLY A 68 2.13 7.30 5.48
C GLY A 68 0.89 6.50 5.83
N TYR A 69 -0.02 7.17 6.49
CA TYR A 69 -1.31 6.62 6.90
C TYR A 69 -2.39 7.06 5.93
N THR A 70 -3.33 6.17 5.68
CA THR A 70 -4.46 6.44 4.79
C THR A 70 -5.75 6.03 5.49
N SER A 71 -6.77 6.89 5.41
CA SER A 71 -8.10 6.54 5.90
C SER A 71 -8.76 5.59 4.90
N LEU A 72 -9.11 4.40 5.35
CA LEU A 72 -9.82 3.44 4.50
C LEU A 72 -11.17 4.00 4.07
N SER A 73 -11.88 4.68 4.96
CA SER A 73 -13.18 5.28 4.63
C SER A 73 -13.07 6.31 3.51
N LYS A 74 -12.04 7.17 3.56
CA LYS A 74 -11.80 8.16 2.51
C LYS A 74 -11.40 7.47 1.21
N LEU A 75 -10.57 6.45 1.28
CA LEU A 75 -10.13 5.72 0.10
C LEU A 75 -11.30 5.04 -0.61
N GLU A 76 -12.25 4.52 0.16
CA GLU A 76 -13.45 3.88 -0.40
C GLU A 76 -14.39 4.86 -1.10
N THR A 77 -14.31 6.15 -0.77
CA THR A 77 -15.20 7.18 -1.33
C THR A 77 -14.52 8.10 -2.34
N VAL A 78 -13.18 8.06 -2.44
CA VAL A 78 -12.46 8.95 -3.36
C VAL A 78 -12.78 8.59 -4.81
N LYS A 79 -12.96 9.63 -5.63
CA LYS A 79 -13.19 9.46 -7.07
C LYS A 79 -12.37 10.50 -7.82
N ASN A 80 -11.86 10.10 -9.00
CA ASN A 80 -11.21 11.04 -9.89
C ASN A 80 -12.25 11.83 -10.68
N ARG A 81 -11.79 12.74 -11.56
CA ARG A 81 -12.69 13.58 -12.39
C ARG A 81 -13.57 12.78 -13.34
N PHE A 82 -13.27 11.51 -13.59
CA PHE A 82 -14.06 10.63 -14.44
C PHE A 82 -15.08 9.80 -13.63
N GLY A 83 -15.18 10.02 -12.32
CA GLY A 83 -16.07 9.28 -11.45
C GLY A 83 -15.55 7.89 -11.07
N LEU A 84 -14.28 7.58 -11.40
CA LEU A 84 -13.66 6.30 -11.10
C LEU A 84 -12.97 6.34 -9.74
N GLY A 85 -13.20 5.32 -8.93
CA GLY A 85 -12.66 5.23 -7.58
C GLY A 85 -11.40 4.37 -7.49
N ALA A 86 -10.93 4.18 -6.26
CA ALA A 86 -9.85 3.26 -5.98
C ALA A 86 -10.32 1.81 -6.15
N GLU A 87 -9.43 0.95 -6.60
CA GLU A 87 -9.71 -0.47 -6.81
C GLU A 87 -8.60 -1.30 -6.16
N ARG A 88 -8.94 -2.54 -5.81
CA ARG A 88 -7.96 -3.50 -5.33
C ARG A 88 -7.38 -4.27 -6.52
N ASP A 89 -6.08 -4.46 -6.53
CA ASP A 89 -5.42 -5.35 -7.50
C ASP A 89 -5.74 -6.80 -7.13
N LEU A 90 -6.61 -7.43 -7.91
CA LEU A 90 -7.11 -8.79 -7.66
C LEU A 90 -6.04 -9.87 -7.85
N TYR A 91 -4.97 -9.54 -8.55
CA TYR A 91 -3.87 -10.47 -8.85
C TYR A 91 -2.69 -10.30 -7.90
N PHE A 92 -2.78 -9.33 -7.00
CA PHE A 92 -1.71 -9.06 -6.04
C PHE A 92 -1.82 -9.99 -4.84
N GLU A 93 -0.74 -10.70 -4.53
CA GLU A 93 -0.64 -11.53 -3.34
C GLU A 93 0.33 -10.89 -2.34
N PRO A 94 0.22 -11.21 -1.04
CA PRO A 94 1.18 -10.70 -0.05
C PRO A 94 2.62 -10.96 -0.49
N THR A 95 3.41 -9.91 -0.56
CA THR A 95 4.74 -9.93 -1.20
C THR A 95 5.68 -9.01 -0.43
N LYS A 96 6.93 -9.42 -0.25
CA LYS A 96 7.95 -8.52 0.31
C LYS A 96 8.09 -7.28 -0.57
N LEU A 97 8.29 -6.13 0.05
CA LEU A 97 8.48 -4.88 -0.69
C LEU A 97 9.61 -5.02 -1.73
N SER A 98 10.70 -5.69 -1.36
CA SER A 98 11.85 -5.88 -2.26
C SER A 98 11.51 -6.72 -3.50
N ASP A 99 10.46 -7.53 -3.44
CA ASP A 99 10.08 -8.43 -4.54
C ASP A 99 8.99 -7.84 -5.44
N ILE A 100 8.49 -6.64 -5.13
CA ILE A 100 7.46 -6.00 -5.95
C ILE A 100 8.11 -5.38 -7.19
N ASP A 101 7.57 -5.71 -8.35
CA ASP A 101 8.09 -5.23 -9.64
C ASP A 101 7.48 -3.85 -9.97
N ASP A 102 8.02 -2.82 -9.34
CA ASP A 102 7.63 -1.43 -9.54
C ASP A 102 8.89 -0.57 -9.44
N ASP A 103 9.32 -0.01 -10.56
CA ASP A 103 10.58 0.74 -10.62
C ASP A 103 10.60 1.96 -9.70
N ILE A 104 9.47 2.65 -9.56
CA ILE A 104 9.39 3.81 -8.66
C ILE A 104 9.54 3.35 -7.21
N LEU A 105 8.87 2.28 -6.84
CA LEU A 105 8.97 1.71 -5.49
C LEU A 105 10.40 1.23 -5.21
N LYS A 106 10.99 0.52 -6.14
CA LYS A 106 12.38 0.02 -6.00
C LYS A 106 13.36 1.15 -5.78
N LYS A 107 13.25 2.20 -6.58
CA LYS A 107 14.13 3.37 -6.45
C LYS A 107 13.94 4.06 -5.11
N PHE A 108 12.70 4.23 -4.68
CA PHE A 108 12.38 4.81 -3.37
C PHE A 108 13.01 4.02 -2.23
N LEU A 109 12.85 2.71 -2.25
CA LEU A 109 13.40 1.83 -1.22
C LEU A 109 14.94 1.81 -1.24
N ASP A 110 15.53 1.79 -2.42
CA ASP A 110 16.98 1.80 -2.56
C ASP A 110 17.59 3.10 -2.04
N ASN A 111 16.94 4.22 -2.34
CA ASN A 111 17.41 5.53 -1.84
C ASN A 111 17.27 5.63 -0.32
N LEU A 112 16.15 5.15 0.22
CA LEU A 112 15.87 5.24 1.65
C LEU A 112 16.76 4.30 2.47
N TYR A 113 17.04 3.12 1.95
CA TYR A 113 17.78 2.07 2.65
C TYR A 113 19.15 1.79 2.03
N SER A 114 19.73 2.74 1.34
CA SER A 114 21.02 2.56 0.67
C SER A 114 22.16 2.18 1.62
N GLU A 115 22.13 2.67 2.85
CA GLU A 115 23.13 2.35 3.86
C GLU A 115 23.03 0.89 4.31
N ASP A 116 21.88 0.28 4.19
CA ASP A 116 21.65 -1.11 4.56
C ASP A 116 22.15 -2.09 3.50
N ALA A 117 22.42 -1.60 2.29
CA ALA A 117 22.91 -2.41 1.18
C ALA A 117 24.44 -2.56 1.15
N ALA A 118 25.12 -1.85 2.02
CA ALA A 118 26.59 -1.84 2.07
C ALA A 118 27.20 -3.08 2.78
#